data_1be56f2498678a01e7635e0f283a157a
#
_entry.id   1be56f2498678a01e7635e0f283a157a
#
_cell.length_a   1.000
_cell.length_b   1.000
_cell.length_c   1.000
_cell.angle_alpha   90.00
_cell.angle_beta   90.00
_cell.angle_gamma   90.00
#
_symmetry.space_group_name_H-M   'P 1'
#
loop_
_entity.id
_entity.type
_entity.pdbx_description
1 polymer ?
#
loop_
_entity_poly.entity_id
_entity_poly.type
_entity_poly.pdbx_seq_one_letter_code
_entity_poly.pdbx_strand_id
1 'polypeptide(L)'
;MTKEEKKQWILKYMTEHKDEFIDITAENFILAYVDKFNPKLIEWYPYGSPKVYEIGKLLAELYKENKVGRYRHYCEIWQDGYPRWFYIYYLK
;
A
#
# COMPACT_ATOMS: atom_id res chain seq x y z
N MET A 1 8.06 8.42 14.61
CA MET A 1 8.25 8.71 13.18
C MET A 1 7.12 9.53 12.65
N THR A 2 7.43 10.50 11.79
CA THR A 2 6.43 11.40 11.27
C THR A 2 5.74 10.82 10.05
N LYS A 3 4.55 11.33 9.76
CA LYS A 3 3.82 10.98 8.54
C LYS A 3 4.66 11.32 7.30
N GLU A 4 5.37 12.43 7.31
CA GLU A 4 6.19 12.86 6.19
C GLU A 4 7.33 11.88 5.91
N GLU A 5 7.97 11.38 6.95
CA GLU A 5 9.02 10.36 6.80
C GLU A 5 8.48 9.09 6.14
N LYS A 6 7.27 8.68 6.54
CA LYS A 6 6.62 7.51 5.98
C LYS A 6 6.28 7.71 4.51
N LYS A 7 5.77 8.90 4.15
CA LYS A 7 5.46 9.24 2.76
C LYS A 7 6.72 9.22 1.89
N GLN A 8 7.82 9.78 2.39
CA GLN A 8 9.09 9.81 1.65
C GLN A 8 9.61 8.39 1.44
N TRP A 9 9.50 7.53 2.46
CA TRP A 9 9.89 6.14 2.32
C TRP A 9 9.07 5.43 1.24
N ILE A 10 7.76 5.66 1.21
CA ILE A 10 6.88 5.07 0.21
C ILE A 10 7.31 5.48 -1.20
N LEU A 11 7.57 6.77 -1.42
CA LEU A 11 8.01 7.26 -2.71
C LEU A 11 9.34 6.66 -3.14
N LYS A 12 10.26 6.51 -2.20
CA LYS A 12 11.55 5.88 -2.45
C LYS A 12 11.37 4.40 -2.82
N TYR A 13 10.52 3.69 -2.08
CA TYR A 13 10.23 2.29 -2.38
C TYR A 13 9.68 2.14 -3.79
N MET A 14 8.71 2.96 -4.15
CA MET A 14 8.11 2.93 -5.48
C MET A 14 9.14 3.21 -6.58
N THR A 15 10.07 4.12 -6.31
CA THR A 15 11.15 4.44 -7.26
C THR A 15 12.08 3.25 -7.46
N GLU A 16 12.38 2.52 -6.39
CA GLU A 16 13.31 1.39 -6.43
C GLU A 16 12.65 0.09 -6.93
N HIS A 17 11.31 0.01 -6.90
CA HIS A 17 10.56 -1.20 -7.24
C HIS A 17 9.50 -0.91 -8.30
N LYS A 18 9.91 -0.33 -9.42
CA LYS A 18 8.99 0.09 -10.48
C LYS A 18 8.20 -1.04 -11.12
N ASP A 19 8.68 -2.28 -11.00
CA ASP A 19 8.01 -3.45 -11.56
C ASP A 19 6.92 -4.01 -10.65
N GLU A 20 6.80 -3.51 -9.42
CA GLU A 20 5.80 -3.98 -8.47
C GLU A 20 4.54 -3.13 -8.55
N PHE A 21 3.38 -3.78 -8.44
CA PHE A 21 2.12 -3.08 -8.27
C PHE A 21 2.01 -2.65 -6.80
N ILE A 22 1.85 -1.35 -6.57
CA ILE A 22 1.77 -0.81 -5.21
C ILE A 22 0.31 -0.53 -4.88
N ASP A 23 -0.23 -1.30 -3.95
CA ASP A 23 -1.62 -1.18 -3.50
C ASP A 23 -1.73 -1.63 -2.04
N ILE A 24 -2.94 -1.59 -1.49
CA ILE A 24 -3.15 -1.96 -0.09
C ILE A 24 -3.03 -3.47 0.18
N THR A 25 -2.84 -4.27 -0.86
CA THR A 25 -2.67 -5.72 -0.75
C THR A 25 -1.28 -6.19 -1.19
N ALA A 26 -0.41 -5.27 -1.60
CA ALA A 26 0.93 -5.61 -2.10
C ALA A 26 1.80 -6.16 -0.98
N GLU A 27 1.94 -7.48 -0.92
CA GLU A 27 2.58 -8.16 0.20
C GLU A 27 4.03 -7.71 0.43
N ASN A 28 4.86 -7.68 -0.60
CA ASN A 28 6.26 -7.28 -0.44
C ASN A 28 6.39 -5.85 0.07
N PHE A 29 5.58 -4.96 -0.46
CA PHE A 29 5.55 -3.56 -0.04
C PHE A 29 5.11 -3.44 1.42
N ILE A 30 4.03 -4.13 1.80
CA ILE A 30 3.50 -4.09 3.17
C ILE A 30 4.52 -4.63 4.17
N LEU A 31 5.13 -5.76 3.86
CA LEU A 31 6.12 -6.37 4.75
C LEU A 31 7.36 -5.48 4.91
N ALA A 32 7.82 -4.87 3.82
CA ALA A 32 8.95 -3.92 3.90
C ALA A 32 8.59 -2.70 4.75
N TYR A 33 7.36 -2.20 4.61
CA TYR A 33 6.89 -1.05 5.38
C TYR A 33 6.89 -1.32 6.89
N VAL A 34 6.28 -2.45 7.29
CA VAL A 34 6.19 -2.75 8.73
C VAL A 34 7.56 -3.08 9.31
N ASP A 35 8.42 -3.72 8.53
CA ASP A 35 9.79 -4.00 8.97
C ASP A 35 10.55 -2.71 9.23
N LYS A 36 10.34 -1.70 8.40
CA LYS A 36 11.00 -0.40 8.54
C LYS A 36 10.46 0.42 9.72
N PHE A 37 9.14 0.44 9.90
CA PHE A 37 8.52 1.37 10.85
C PHE A 37 8.02 0.70 12.13
N ASN A 38 7.22 -0.33 12.03
CA ASN A 38 6.71 -1.03 13.21
C ASN A 38 6.04 -2.36 12.81
N PRO A 39 6.66 -3.51 13.13
CA PRO A 39 6.07 -4.81 12.81
C PRO A 39 4.71 -5.07 13.44
N LYS A 40 4.37 -4.35 14.52
CA LYS A 40 3.07 -4.50 15.19
C LYS A 40 1.91 -3.89 14.41
N LEU A 41 2.17 -3.11 13.38
CA LEU A 41 1.12 -2.49 12.57
C LEU A 41 0.41 -3.49 11.67
N ILE A 42 1.03 -4.65 11.42
CA ILE A 42 0.47 -5.61 10.46
C ILE A 42 -0.73 -6.33 11.04
N GLU A 43 -1.77 -6.42 10.24
CA GLU A 43 -2.94 -7.24 10.53
C GLU A 43 -3.08 -8.25 9.40
N TRP A 44 -3.79 -9.35 9.65
CA TRP A 44 -3.95 -10.40 8.68
C TRP A 44 -5.41 -10.66 8.38
N TYR A 45 -5.76 -10.75 7.10
CA TYR A 45 -7.07 -11.21 6.69
C TYR A 45 -7.20 -12.71 7.03
N PRO A 46 -8.43 -13.24 7.22
CA PRO A 46 -8.62 -14.66 7.52
C PRO A 46 -8.03 -15.61 6.49
N TYR A 47 -7.89 -15.18 5.25
CA TYR A 47 -7.31 -15.98 4.17
C TYR A 47 -5.79 -15.83 4.03
N GLY A 48 -5.13 -15.13 4.96
CA GLY A 48 -3.68 -15.08 5.05
C GLY A 48 -2.97 -13.89 4.42
N SER A 49 -3.68 -12.98 3.77
CA SER A 49 -3.05 -11.78 3.19
C SER A 49 -2.82 -10.71 4.25
N PRO A 50 -1.69 -9.99 4.21
CA PRO A 50 -1.42 -8.93 5.17
C PRO A 50 -2.17 -7.66 4.84
N LYS A 51 -2.36 -6.83 5.87
CA LYS A 51 -2.94 -5.50 5.69
C LYS A 51 -2.37 -4.54 6.72
N VAL A 52 -2.15 -3.27 6.33
CA VAL A 52 -1.75 -2.20 7.23
C VAL A 52 -2.66 -1.01 6.96
N TYR A 53 -3.47 -0.67 7.95
CA TYR A 53 -4.51 0.35 7.79
C TYR A 53 -3.98 1.71 7.36
N GLU A 54 -2.87 2.15 7.94
CA GLU A 54 -2.34 3.50 7.65
C GLU A 54 -1.77 3.64 6.23
N ILE A 55 -1.37 2.54 5.58
CA ILE A 55 -0.83 2.59 4.22
C ILE A 55 -1.84 3.18 3.23
N GLY A 56 -3.09 2.75 3.32
CA GLY A 56 -4.14 3.26 2.44
C GLY A 56 -4.31 4.78 2.58
N LYS A 57 -4.25 5.27 3.81
CA LYS A 57 -4.35 6.70 4.07
C LYS A 57 -3.16 7.48 3.50
N LEU A 58 -1.96 6.95 3.70
CA LEU A 58 -0.74 7.61 3.21
C LEU A 58 -0.71 7.67 1.68
N LEU A 59 -1.08 6.58 1.02
CA LEU A 59 -1.15 6.56 -0.44
C LEU A 59 -2.20 7.54 -0.97
N ALA A 60 -3.36 7.63 -0.30
CA ALA A 60 -4.40 8.58 -0.70
C ALA A 60 -3.92 10.02 -0.54
N GLU A 61 -3.16 10.33 0.52
CA GLU A 61 -2.62 11.67 0.71
C GLU A 61 -1.58 12.01 -0.36
N LEU A 62 -0.71 11.04 -0.70
CA LEU A 62 0.27 11.24 -1.78
C LEU A 62 -0.43 11.51 -3.12
N TYR A 63 -1.56 10.86 -3.36
CA TYR A 63 -2.36 11.11 -4.55
C TYR A 63 -2.91 12.53 -4.55
N LYS A 64 -3.45 12.99 -3.42
CA LYS A 64 -3.97 14.36 -3.28
C LYS A 64 -2.88 15.41 -3.45
N GLU A 65 -1.65 15.07 -3.04
CA GLU A 65 -0.49 15.94 -3.18
C GLU A 65 0.12 15.89 -4.60
N ASN A 66 -0.49 15.14 -5.48
CA ASN A 66 -0.06 14.98 -6.86
C ASN A 66 1.33 14.33 -7.01
N LYS A 67 1.73 13.54 -6.03
CA LYS A 67 3.01 12.82 -6.05
C LYS A 67 2.92 11.48 -6.75
N VAL A 68 1.73 10.86 -6.73
CA VAL A 68 1.47 9.58 -7.38
C VAL A 68 0.16 9.67 -8.15
N GLY A 69 0.03 8.80 -9.16
CA GLY A 69 -1.24 8.57 -9.83
C GLY A 69 -1.85 7.28 -9.31
N ARG A 70 -3.09 7.03 -9.68
CA ARG A 70 -3.75 5.77 -9.31
C ARG A 70 -4.82 5.41 -10.35
N TYR A 71 -5.13 4.10 -10.42
CA TYR A 71 -6.25 3.61 -11.20
C TYR A 71 -6.92 2.48 -10.43
N ARG A 72 -8.20 2.27 -10.74
CA ARG A 72 -9.00 1.26 -10.03
C ARG A 72 -8.74 -0.12 -10.62
N HIS A 73 -8.50 -1.08 -9.75
CA HIS A 73 -8.36 -2.48 -10.13
C HIS A 73 -9.47 -3.29 -9.48
N TYR A 74 -10.22 -4.04 -10.28
CA TYR A 74 -11.30 -4.89 -9.78
C TYR A 74 -10.78 -6.30 -9.56
N CYS A 75 -11.08 -6.86 -8.38
CA CYS A 75 -10.66 -8.21 -8.05
C CYS A 75 -11.64 -9.21 -8.64
N GLU A 76 -11.13 -10.19 -9.37
CA GLU A 76 -11.94 -11.26 -9.98
C GLU A 76 -12.29 -12.34 -8.97
N ILE A 77 -11.40 -12.56 -7.99
CA ILE A 77 -11.61 -13.58 -6.96
C ILE A 77 -12.40 -12.95 -5.83
N TRP A 78 -13.57 -13.55 -5.55
CA TRP A 78 -14.41 -13.08 -4.46
C TRP A 78 -14.18 -13.94 -3.21
N GLN A 79 -13.81 -13.30 -2.10
CA GLN A 79 -13.68 -13.94 -0.78
C GLN A 79 -14.21 -12.98 0.26
N ASP A 80 -14.80 -13.55 1.33
CA ASP A 80 -15.31 -12.74 2.43
C ASP A 80 -14.19 -11.91 3.05
N GLY A 81 -14.43 -10.62 3.20
CA GLY A 81 -13.45 -9.70 3.79
C GLY A 81 -12.40 -9.18 2.82
N TYR A 82 -12.33 -9.71 1.61
CA TYR A 82 -11.40 -9.20 0.61
C TYR A 82 -12.09 -8.05 -0.17
N PRO A 83 -11.40 -6.94 -0.43
CA PRO A 83 -11.99 -5.84 -1.18
C PRO A 83 -12.31 -6.28 -2.61
N ARG A 84 -13.45 -5.83 -3.12
CA ARG A 84 -13.84 -6.13 -4.51
C ARG A 84 -13.05 -5.32 -5.51
N TRP A 85 -12.49 -4.21 -5.05
CA TRP A 85 -11.62 -3.37 -5.87
C TRP A 85 -10.70 -2.60 -4.94
N PHE A 86 -9.55 -2.15 -5.49
CA PHE A 86 -8.64 -1.25 -4.80
C PHE A 86 -7.90 -0.42 -5.83
N TYR A 87 -7.24 0.64 -5.39
CA TYR A 87 -6.42 1.45 -6.26
C TYR A 87 -5.02 0.87 -6.36
N ILE A 88 -4.49 0.85 -7.60
CA ILE A 88 -3.07 0.60 -7.82
C ILE A 88 -2.42 1.96 -8.03
N TYR A 89 -1.35 2.23 -7.30
CA TYR A 89 -0.66 3.52 -7.32
C TYR A 89 0.62 3.43 -8.12
N TYR A 90 0.97 4.50 -8.82
CA TYR A 90 2.18 4.58 -9.62
C TYR A 90 2.80 5.98 -9.49
N LEU A 91 4.13 6.07 -9.72
CA LEU A 91 4.81 7.35 -9.69
C LEU A 91 4.44 8.17 -10.93
N LYS A 92 4.24 9.45 -10.69
CA LYS A 92 4.03 10.40 -11.78
C LYS A 92 5.35 10.89 -12.36
#